data_eebaf030a1d4073e096f6a85d939203c
#
_entry.id   eebaf030a1d4073e096f6a85d939203c
#
_cell.length_a   1.000
_cell.length_b   1.000
_cell.length_c   1.000
_cell.angle_alpha   90.00
_cell.angle_beta   90.00
_cell.angle_gamma   90.00
#
_symmetry.space_group_name_H-M   'P 1'
#
loop_
_entity.id
_entity.type
_entity.pdbx_description
1 polymer ?
#
loop_
_entity_poly.entity_id
_entity_poly.type
_entity_poly.pdbx_seq_one_letter_code
_entity_poly.pdbx_strand_id
1 'polypeptide(L)'
;MNLKNIFTTALGCFAVLAACGNDNDSDVTPTPDQPTEEAKDVTIYVTNTSRTYDLTKSGLAFGTGSNMSPSTVTLDPATRYQEMDGFGAAITGSTSYNLMQMTQENRTKFLTETFSDKEGYGFSYVRIAIGCSDFSFSEFTCCDEKGLEHFALPMEDTKYVIPILKEILAINPTVKVIAAPWTCPKWMKVKSLEERVPFDSWTSGHLNPEYYRTYGEYFVKWIQAFEKEGIKIHAVTPQNEPLNHGNSASLFMGWEEARDFIKTGLGPAFKEAGVATKIYVFDHNYNYDNLADQKSYPTKIYDDAEASQYIAGAAYHNYGGNRSELLNIHK
;
A
#
# COMPACT_ATOMS: atom_id res chain seq x y z
N MET A 1 54.34 35.09 4.94
CA MET A 1 54.75 35.32 3.55
C MET A 1 53.50 35.07 2.72
N ASN A 2 52.68 36.07 2.41
CA ASN A 2 52.61 36.97 1.25
C ASN A 2 52.84 36.22 -0.07
N LEU A 3 52.01 36.20 -1.08
CA LEU A 3 51.25 37.23 -1.84
C LEU A 3 50.22 36.50 -2.74
N LYS A 4 48.96 36.91 -2.83
CA LYS A 4 48.30 37.91 -3.70
C LYS A 4 47.99 37.46 -5.12
N ASN A 5 46.69 37.43 -5.37
CA ASN A 5 45.92 37.95 -6.53
C ASN A 5 46.52 37.85 -7.95
N ILE A 6 45.70 37.48 -8.93
CA ILE A 6 45.29 38.38 -10.00
C ILE A 6 44.04 37.82 -10.74
N PHE A 7 43.02 38.67 -10.84
CA PHE A 7 41.90 38.63 -11.76
C PHE A 7 42.40 38.89 -13.18
N THR A 8 41.78 38.28 -14.20
CA THR A 8 41.59 38.98 -15.47
C THR A 8 40.37 38.43 -16.25
N THR A 9 39.42 39.29 -16.42
CA THR A 9 38.28 39.25 -17.30
C THR A 9 38.77 39.51 -18.73
N ALA A 10 38.25 38.78 -19.71
CA ALA A 10 38.27 39.23 -21.11
C ALA A 10 36.99 38.85 -21.83
N LEU A 11 36.31 39.89 -22.23
CA LEU A 11 35.11 39.98 -23.05
C LEU A 11 35.57 40.24 -24.53
N GLY A 12 34.84 39.73 -25.49
CA GLY A 12 34.95 40.16 -26.90
C GLY A 12 34.91 38.99 -27.88
N CYS A 13 34.20 38.95 -28.89
CA CYS A 13 33.39 39.74 -29.74
C CYS A 13 32.97 38.85 -30.91
N PHE A 14 31.80 39.09 -31.38
CA PHE A 14 31.23 38.59 -32.65
C PHE A 14 32.16 38.73 -33.85
N ALA A 15 32.11 37.72 -34.74
CA ALA A 15 32.30 37.94 -36.18
C ALA A 15 31.42 36.96 -36.97
N VAL A 16 30.40 37.53 -37.62
CA VAL A 16 29.65 36.90 -38.69
C VAL A 16 30.49 37.04 -39.95
N LEU A 17 30.74 35.93 -40.65
CA LEU A 17 31.13 35.95 -42.06
C LEU A 17 30.26 34.97 -42.83
N ALA A 18 29.40 35.51 -43.65
CA ALA A 18 28.74 34.82 -44.73
C ALA A 18 29.70 34.61 -45.86
N ALA A 19 29.82 33.42 -46.39
CA ALA A 19 30.33 33.18 -47.72
C ALA A 19 29.57 32.02 -48.36
N CYS A 20 28.96 32.30 -49.46
CA CYS A 20 28.33 31.35 -50.38
C CYS A 20 29.38 30.49 -51.09
N GLY A 21 29.01 29.27 -51.40
CA GLY A 21 29.59 28.58 -52.53
C GLY A 21 29.72 27.08 -52.48
N ASN A 22 28.84 26.42 -53.24
CA ASN A 22 28.98 25.15 -53.96
C ASN A 22 28.97 23.79 -53.25
N ASP A 23 27.93 23.11 -53.63
CA ASP A 23 27.75 21.68 -53.93
C ASP A 23 28.92 20.74 -53.66
N ASN A 24 28.70 19.80 -52.75
CA ASN A 24 28.93 18.38 -53.02
C ASN A 24 28.15 17.50 -52.02
N ASP A 25 27.44 16.56 -52.59
CA ASP A 25 26.79 15.43 -51.97
C ASP A 25 27.63 14.84 -50.84
N SER A 26 27.07 14.79 -49.66
CA SER A 26 27.44 13.79 -48.65
C SER A 26 26.17 13.31 -47.99
N ASP A 27 25.87 12.06 -48.28
CA ASP A 27 24.92 11.15 -47.66
C ASP A 27 24.61 11.53 -46.20
N VAL A 28 23.54 12.27 -46.00
CA VAL A 28 22.82 12.24 -44.71
C VAL A 28 21.92 11.01 -44.80
N THR A 29 22.42 9.90 -44.30
CA THR A 29 21.55 8.76 -43.99
C THR A 29 20.44 9.28 -43.10
N PRO A 30 19.18 9.20 -43.52
CA PRO A 30 18.06 9.53 -42.62
C PRO A 30 18.12 8.59 -41.44
N THR A 31 18.19 9.14 -40.25
CA THR A 31 17.87 8.39 -39.03
C THR A 31 16.56 7.66 -39.29
N PRO A 32 16.47 6.34 -39.09
CA PRO A 32 15.22 5.65 -39.31
C PRO A 32 14.18 6.33 -38.41
N ASP A 33 13.13 6.87 -39.04
CA ASP A 33 11.93 7.27 -38.36
C ASP A 33 11.56 6.12 -37.42
N GLN A 34 11.55 6.37 -36.10
CA GLN A 34 10.90 5.44 -35.18
C GLN A 34 9.47 5.30 -35.69
N PRO A 35 9.00 4.06 -35.95
CA PRO A 35 7.66 3.87 -36.42
C PRO A 35 6.75 4.52 -35.38
N THR A 36 6.01 5.55 -35.78
CA THR A 36 4.86 6.04 -35.02
C THR A 36 3.97 4.84 -34.78
N GLU A 37 3.86 4.37 -33.52
CA GLU A 37 2.96 3.30 -33.16
C GLU A 37 1.57 3.74 -33.62
N GLU A 38 1.07 3.15 -34.71
CA GLU A 38 -0.32 3.34 -35.12
C GLU A 38 -1.21 3.00 -33.93
N ALA A 39 -2.13 3.89 -33.59
CA ALA A 39 -3.09 3.65 -32.54
C ALA A 39 -3.85 2.37 -32.82
N LYS A 40 -3.66 1.35 -31.98
CA LYS A 40 -4.32 0.05 -32.09
C LYS A 40 -5.61 0.08 -31.27
N ASP A 41 -6.63 -0.64 -31.73
CA ASP A 41 -7.94 -0.71 -31.05
C ASP A 41 -7.85 -1.41 -29.67
N VAL A 42 -6.87 -2.30 -29.51
CA VAL A 42 -6.65 -3.09 -28.30
C VAL A 42 -5.18 -3.00 -27.89
N THR A 43 -4.93 -2.61 -26.66
CA THR A 43 -3.60 -2.70 -26.02
C THR A 43 -3.51 -3.99 -25.20
N ILE A 44 -2.44 -4.74 -25.39
CA ILE A 44 -2.20 -6.02 -24.71
C ILE A 44 -0.91 -5.91 -23.89
N TYR A 45 -0.96 -6.38 -22.64
CA TYR A 45 0.21 -6.62 -21.82
C TYR A 45 0.31 -8.11 -21.53
N VAL A 46 1.42 -8.72 -21.89
CA VAL A 46 1.63 -10.17 -21.76
C VAL A 46 2.74 -10.45 -20.77
N THR A 47 2.47 -11.36 -19.84
CA THR A 47 3.47 -12.01 -19.00
C THR A 47 3.28 -13.52 -19.08
N ASN A 48 4.37 -14.26 -19.23
CA ASN A 48 4.34 -15.72 -19.18
C ASN A 48 5.32 -16.27 -18.12
N THR A 49 5.14 -17.52 -17.73
CA THR A 49 5.95 -18.17 -16.68
C THR A 49 7.44 -18.27 -17.03
N SER A 50 7.77 -18.36 -18.32
CA SER A 50 9.16 -18.37 -18.79
C SER A 50 9.80 -17.00 -18.85
N ARG A 51 9.01 -15.92 -18.58
CA ARG A 51 9.39 -14.51 -18.70
C ARG A 51 9.96 -14.11 -20.07
N THR A 52 9.66 -14.86 -21.12
CA THR A 52 9.92 -14.45 -22.50
C THR A 52 9.13 -13.18 -22.83
N TYR A 53 7.94 -13.06 -22.24
CA TYR A 53 7.15 -11.85 -22.17
C TYR A 53 7.04 -11.45 -20.70
N ASP A 54 7.41 -10.22 -20.36
CA ASP A 54 7.38 -9.69 -19.00
C ASP A 54 6.73 -8.30 -19.05
N LEU A 55 5.41 -8.25 -18.88
CA LEU A 55 4.56 -7.07 -19.11
C LEU A 55 4.79 -6.44 -20.49
N THR A 56 5.12 -7.27 -21.48
CA THR A 56 5.42 -6.80 -22.82
C THR A 56 4.18 -6.19 -23.45
N LYS A 57 4.23 -4.91 -23.75
CA LYS A 57 3.15 -4.15 -24.39
C LYS A 57 3.11 -4.46 -25.87
N SER A 58 1.92 -4.69 -26.40
CA SER A 58 1.64 -4.82 -27.84
C SER A 58 0.24 -4.28 -28.16
N GLY A 59 -0.07 -4.13 -29.44
CA GLY A 59 -1.38 -3.66 -29.89
C GLY A 59 -1.96 -4.55 -30.98
N LEU A 60 -3.29 -4.69 -30.99
CA LEU A 60 -4.06 -5.36 -32.03
C LEU A 60 -5.11 -4.42 -32.61
N ALA A 61 -5.37 -4.52 -33.90
CA ALA A 61 -6.52 -3.89 -34.52
C ALA A 61 -7.72 -4.86 -34.51
N PHE A 62 -8.94 -4.36 -34.45
CA PHE A 62 -10.12 -5.16 -34.67
C PHE A 62 -10.11 -5.74 -36.09
N GLY A 63 -10.48 -6.98 -36.22
CA GLY A 63 -10.59 -7.68 -37.50
C GLY A 63 -12.02 -8.11 -37.77
N THR A 64 -12.29 -8.44 -39.03
CA THR A 64 -13.59 -8.95 -39.48
C THR A 64 -13.68 -10.48 -39.50
N GLY A 65 -12.67 -11.17 -38.95
CA GLY A 65 -12.59 -12.63 -38.94
C GLY A 65 -13.55 -13.27 -37.94
N SER A 66 -14.19 -14.35 -38.38
CA SER A 66 -15.13 -15.14 -37.58
C SER A 66 -14.50 -16.42 -36.98
N ASN A 67 -13.18 -16.48 -36.90
CA ASN A 67 -12.49 -17.66 -36.37
C ASN A 67 -12.59 -17.73 -34.84
N MET A 68 -13.59 -18.46 -34.34
CA MET A 68 -13.70 -18.76 -32.93
C MET A 68 -12.66 -19.82 -32.56
N SER A 69 -11.70 -19.44 -31.73
CA SER A 69 -10.75 -20.36 -31.10
C SER A 69 -11.41 -20.99 -29.86
N PRO A 70 -11.01 -22.20 -29.44
CA PRO A 70 -11.40 -22.75 -28.13
C PRO A 70 -11.03 -21.85 -26.94
N SER A 71 -10.08 -20.93 -27.15
CA SER A 71 -9.64 -19.93 -26.15
C SER A 71 -10.33 -18.57 -26.30
N THR A 72 -11.51 -18.52 -26.96
CA THR A 72 -12.25 -17.27 -27.11
C THR A 72 -12.79 -16.78 -25.78
N VAL A 73 -12.53 -15.51 -25.48
CA VAL A 73 -13.13 -14.77 -24.35
C VAL A 73 -14.21 -13.86 -24.91
N THR A 74 -15.45 -14.02 -24.42
CA THR A 74 -16.55 -13.14 -24.78
C THR A 74 -16.68 -12.04 -23.70
N LEU A 75 -16.65 -10.79 -24.15
CA LEU A 75 -16.91 -9.64 -23.30
C LEU A 75 -18.36 -9.22 -23.45
N ASP A 76 -19.11 -9.18 -22.34
CA ASP A 76 -20.49 -8.69 -22.32
C ASP A 76 -20.55 -7.38 -21.50
N PRO A 77 -20.51 -6.20 -22.12
CA PRO A 77 -20.53 -4.92 -21.43
C PRO A 77 -21.90 -4.59 -20.82
N ALA A 78 -22.96 -5.35 -21.16
CA ALA A 78 -24.28 -5.17 -20.59
C ALA A 78 -24.42 -5.80 -19.21
N THR A 79 -23.66 -6.85 -18.94
CA THR A 79 -23.62 -7.51 -17.62
C THR A 79 -22.68 -6.75 -16.69
N ARG A 80 -23.23 -6.20 -15.62
CA ARG A 80 -22.50 -5.43 -14.61
C ARG A 80 -22.40 -6.22 -13.31
N TYR A 81 -21.21 -6.18 -12.71
CA TYR A 81 -20.92 -6.73 -11.38
C TYR A 81 -20.58 -5.57 -10.43
N GLN A 82 -19.83 -5.86 -9.37
CA GLN A 82 -19.35 -4.84 -8.42
C GLN A 82 -18.43 -3.81 -9.09
N GLU A 83 -18.40 -2.61 -8.55
CA GLU A 83 -17.38 -1.62 -8.88
C GLU A 83 -16.03 -2.04 -8.26
N MET A 84 -14.97 -1.95 -9.07
CA MET A 84 -13.60 -2.17 -8.59
C MET A 84 -13.00 -0.84 -8.18
N ASP A 85 -12.70 -0.70 -6.89
CA ASP A 85 -12.18 0.56 -6.32
C ASP A 85 -10.69 0.78 -6.65
N GLY A 86 -9.97 -0.25 -7.05
CA GLY A 86 -8.59 -0.16 -7.52
C GLY A 86 -7.72 -1.36 -7.18
N PHE A 87 -6.45 -1.25 -7.54
CA PHE A 87 -5.42 -2.25 -7.30
C PHE A 87 -4.17 -1.59 -6.72
N GLY A 88 -3.34 -2.37 -6.04
CA GLY A 88 -2.13 -1.82 -5.43
C GLY A 88 -1.16 -2.86 -4.92
N ALA A 89 -0.19 -2.40 -4.16
CA ALA A 89 0.84 -3.21 -3.55
C ALA A 89 1.21 -2.69 -2.16
N ALA A 90 1.89 -3.52 -1.37
CA ALA A 90 2.43 -3.09 -0.09
C ALA A 90 3.67 -2.19 -0.28
N ILE A 91 3.74 -1.13 0.50
CA ILE A 91 4.92 -0.26 0.68
C ILE A 91 5.42 -0.49 2.10
N THR A 92 6.21 -1.55 2.27
CA THR A 92 6.79 -1.93 3.57
C THR A 92 8.05 -1.13 3.89
N GLY A 93 8.56 -1.26 5.11
CA GLY A 93 9.86 -0.69 5.50
C GLY A 93 10.98 -1.14 4.57
N SER A 94 11.09 -2.46 4.30
CA SER A 94 12.09 -3.02 3.38
C SER A 94 11.91 -2.53 1.94
N THR A 95 10.66 -2.45 1.45
CA THR A 95 10.39 -1.89 0.11
C THR A 95 10.85 -0.44 0.03
N SER A 96 10.47 0.36 1.01
CA SER A 96 10.83 1.79 1.06
C SER A 96 12.34 2.00 1.18
N TYR A 97 13.02 1.20 2.00
CA TYR A 97 14.47 1.21 2.11
C TYR A 97 15.13 0.92 0.75
N ASN A 98 14.73 -0.15 0.06
CA ASN A 98 15.29 -0.50 -1.24
C ASN A 98 15.04 0.59 -2.29
N LEU A 99 13.86 1.18 -2.32
CA LEU A 99 13.55 2.32 -3.19
C LEU A 99 14.45 3.52 -2.89
N MET A 100 14.74 3.80 -1.62
CA MET A 100 15.64 4.88 -1.21
C MET A 100 17.11 4.61 -1.56
N GLN A 101 17.52 3.35 -1.80
CA GLN A 101 18.88 3.02 -2.31
C GLN A 101 19.02 3.24 -3.82
N MET A 102 17.92 3.35 -4.56
CA MET A 102 17.97 3.66 -5.99
C MET A 102 18.42 5.10 -6.22
N THR A 103 19.02 5.36 -7.40
CA THR A 103 19.19 6.74 -7.84
C THR A 103 17.83 7.42 -7.95
N GLN A 104 17.78 8.75 -7.74
CA GLN A 104 16.53 9.51 -7.85
C GLN A 104 15.84 9.27 -9.21
N GLU A 105 16.60 9.25 -10.28
CA GLU A 105 16.11 9.02 -11.65
C GLU A 105 15.41 7.66 -11.76
N ASN A 106 16.08 6.57 -11.37
CA ASN A 106 15.53 5.23 -11.44
C ASN A 106 14.32 5.04 -10.53
N ARG A 107 14.35 5.63 -9.32
CA ARG A 107 13.22 5.59 -8.39
C ARG A 107 12.02 6.35 -8.94
N THR A 108 12.22 7.55 -9.46
CA THR A 108 11.13 8.34 -10.07
C THR A 108 10.54 7.60 -11.27
N LYS A 109 11.38 7.00 -12.13
CA LYS A 109 10.91 6.18 -13.25
C LYS A 109 10.05 5.03 -12.76
N PHE A 110 10.55 4.23 -11.82
CA PHE A 110 9.82 3.08 -11.25
C PHE A 110 8.47 3.49 -10.63
N LEU A 111 8.46 4.56 -9.83
CA LEU A 111 7.24 5.03 -9.18
C LEU A 111 6.25 5.61 -10.20
N THR A 112 6.71 6.29 -11.24
CA THR A 112 5.87 6.80 -12.34
C THR A 112 5.25 5.64 -13.11
N GLU A 113 6.05 4.65 -13.51
CA GLU A 113 5.57 3.45 -14.21
C GLU A 113 4.55 2.66 -13.37
N THR A 114 4.67 2.70 -12.04
CA THR A 114 3.75 1.98 -11.15
C THR A 114 2.46 2.76 -10.87
N PHE A 115 2.55 4.03 -10.50
CA PHE A 115 1.45 4.78 -9.90
C PHE A 115 0.80 5.82 -10.82
N SER A 116 1.47 6.28 -11.89
CA SER A 116 0.87 7.23 -12.81
C SER A 116 -0.29 6.60 -13.57
N ASP A 117 -1.44 7.27 -13.59
CA ASP A 117 -2.62 6.89 -14.37
C ASP A 117 -2.50 7.24 -15.87
N LYS A 118 -1.49 8.02 -16.23
CA LYS A 118 -1.23 8.48 -17.61
C LYS A 118 -0.06 7.76 -18.25
N GLU A 119 1.03 7.59 -17.50
CA GLU A 119 2.31 7.11 -18.01
C GLU A 119 2.68 5.72 -17.44
N GLY A 120 1.86 5.15 -16.57
CA GLY A 120 2.12 3.91 -15.88
C GLY A 120 0.92 2.97 -15.79
N TYR A 121 0.98 2.05 -14.84
CA TYR A 121 -0.07 1.04 -14.61
C TYR A 121 -1.23 1.57 -13.74
N GLY A 122 -1.11 2.76 -13.18
CA GLY A 122 -2.18 3.42 -12.43
C GLY A 122 -2.54 2.69 -11.13
N PHE A 123 -1.58 2.14 -10.39
CA PHE A 123 -1.87 1.60 -9.08
C PHE A 123 -2.46 2.69 -8.20
N SER A 124 -3.62 2.40 -7.60
CA SER A 124 -4.44 3.36 -6.87
C SER A 124 -4.53 3.06 -5.37
N TYR A 125 -3.88 1.98 -4.91
CA TYR A 125 -3.80 1.58 -3.52
C TYR A 125 -2.39 1.27 -3.08
N VAL A 126 -2.06 1.59 -1.84
CA VAL A 126 -0.90 1.08 -1.12
C VAL A 126 -1.32 0.58 0.26
N ARG A 127 -0.65 -0.48 0.74
CA ARG A 127 -0.80 -0.98 2.11
C ARG A 127 0.50 -0.79 2.87
N ILE A 128 0.41 -0.24 4.08
CA ILE A 128 1.55 0.01 4.98
C ILE A 128 1.32 -0.61 6.36
N ALA A 129 2.37 -0.75 7.14
CA ALA A 129 2.26 -1.23 8.52
C ALA A 129 2.00 -0.07 9.50
N ILE A 130 1.35 -0.37 10.62
CA ILE A 130 1.29 0.48 11.82
C ILE A 130 2.28 -0.11 12.83
N GLY A 131 3.44 0.49 12.97
CA GLY A 131 4.59 -0.13 13.62
C GLY A 131 5.32 -1.10 12.70
N CYS A 132 5.93 -2.15 13.25
CA CYS A 132 6.63 -3.15 12.43
C CYS A 132 5.69 -4.11 11.71
N SER A 133 6.23 -4.75 10.67
CA SER A 133 5.66 -5.89 9.97
C SER A 133 6.72 -7.00 9.85
N ASP A 134 6.36 -8.12 9.24
CA ASP A 134 7.29 -9.19 8.86
C ASP A 134 8.30 -8.79 7.76
N PHE A 135 8.16 -7.57 7.19
CA PHE A 135 9.10 -6.94 6.27
C PHE A 135 9.78 -5.70 6.86
N SER A 136 9.84 -5.59 8.18
CA SER A 136 10.59 -4.56 8.90
C SER A 136 12.00 -5.05 9.26
N PHE A 137 12.89 -4.13 9.65
CA PHE A 137 14.27 -4.48 10.02
C PHE A 137 14.37 -5.08 11.42
N SER A 138 13.38 -4.81 12.26
CA SER A 138 13.26 -5.32 13.63
C SER A 138 11.80 -5.22 14.08
N GLU A 139 11.51 -5.80 15.23
CA GLU A 139 10.21 -5.60 15.89
C GLU A 139 10.21 -4.29 16.66
N PHE A 140 9.16 -3.50 16.49
CA PHE A 140 8.88 -2.25 17.21
C PHE A 140 7.40 -1.87 17.07
N THR A 141 6.95 -0.98 17.95
CA THR A 141 5.70 -0.23 17.76
C THR A 141 6.00 1.28 17.80
N CYS A 142 4.98 2.09 17.60
CA CYS A 142 5.14 3.54 17.78
C CYS A 142 5.13 3.96 19.27
N CYS A 143 5.05 3.00 20.22
CA CYS A 143 4.97 3.28 21.66
C CYS A 143 5.44 2.07 22.48
N ASP A 144 6.73 1.78 22.47
CA ASP A 144 7.29 0.61 23.17
C ASP A 144 7.42 0.82 24.68
N GLU A 145 7.49 2.05 25.13
CA GLU A 145 7.38 2.42 26.53
C GLU A 145 5.93 2.60 26.94
N LYS A 146 5.59 2.23 28.21
CA LYS A 146 4.23 2.33 28.72
C LYS A 146 3.77 3.77 28.86
N GLY A 147 2.67 4.09 28.19
CA GLY A 147 2.02 5.41 28.19
C GLY A 147 2.08 6.09 26.81
N LEU A 148 0.94 6.63 26.35
CA LEU A 148 0.85 7.26 25.03
C LEU A 148 1.61 8.60 24.93
N GLU A 149 2.12 9.12 26.00
CA GLU A 149 3.07 10.25 26.03
C GLU A 149 4.40 9.90 25.35
N HIS A 150 4.77 8.62 25.30
CA HIS A 150 5.96 8.10 24.63
C HIS A 150 5.73 7.74 23.15
N PHE A 151 4.52 8.03 22.64
CA PHE A 151 4.21 7.75 21.22
C PHE A 151 5.09 8.61 20.29
N ALA A 152 5.78 7.95 19.36
CA ALA A 152 6.52 8.59 18.28
C ALA A 152 6.52 7.71 17.04
N LEU A 153 6.50 8.33 15.86
CA LEU A 153 6.72 7.57 14.61
C LEU A 153 8.14 6.98 14.62
N PRO A 154 8.29 5.69 14.32
CA PRO A 154 9.60 5.05 14.33
C PRO A 154 10.49 5.55 13.18
N MET A 155 11.77 5.30 13.29
CA MET A 155 12.77 5.69 12.29
C MET A 155 12.47 5.09 10.91
N GLU A 156 11.92 3.89 10.85
CA GLU A 156 11.55 3.23 9.60
C GLU A 156 10.49 4.01 8.85
N ASP A 157 9.46 4.52 9.55
CA ASP A 157 8.43 5.36 8.95
C ASP A 157 8.98 6.71 8.51
N THR A 158 9.67 7.40 9.42
CA THR A 158 10.11 8.79 9.18
C THR A 158 11.21 8.90 8.13
N LYS A 159 12.08 7.88 8.03
CA LYS A 159 13.24 7.90 7.14
C LYS A 159 12.97 7.24 5.78
N TYR A 160 12.06 6.28 5.72
CA TYR A 160 11.84 5.48 4.51
C TYR A 160 10.39 5.52 4.01
N VAL A 161 9.42 5.09 4.82
CA VAL A 161 8.03 4.91 4.35
C VAL A 161 7.40 6.25 3.96
N ILE A 162 7.45 7.24 4.83
CA ILE A 162 6.85 8.57 4.59
C ILE A 162 7.45 9.28 3.37
N PRO A 163 8.79 9.35 3.18
CA PRO A 163 9.38 9.92 1.99
C PRO A 163 8.90 9.25 0.69
N ILE A 164 8.84 7.92 0.64
CA ILE A 164 8.36 7.18 -0.53
C ILE A 164 6.87 7.43 -0.78
N LEU A 165 6.04 7.44 0.26
CA LEU A 165 4.62 7.77 0.10
C LEU A 165 4.41 9.19 -0.44
N LYS A 166 5.22 10.16 -0.02
CA LYS A 166 5.18 11.53 -0.57
C LYS A 166 5.54 11.57 -2.05
N GLU A 167 6.54 10.80 -2.50
CA GLU A 167 6.88 10.68 -3.92
C GLU A 167 5.73 10.04 -4.71
N ILE A 168 5.12 8.97 -4.19
CA ILE A 168 3.94 8.32 -4.80
C ILE A 168 2.77 9.30 -4.93
N LEU A 169 2.42 10.01 -3.84
CA LEU A 169 1.31 10.95 -3.84
C LEU A 169 1.56 12.21 -4.68
N ALA A 170 2.82 12.57 -4.91
CA ALA A 170 3.18 13.63 -5.86
C ALA A 170 2.92 13.20 -7.32
N ILE A 171 3.08 11.91 -7.63
CA ILE A 171 2.79 11.33 -8.96
C ILE A 171 1.28 11.12 -9.13
N ASN A 172 0.63 10.54 -8.14
CA ASN A 172 -0.81 10.25 -8.16
C ASN A 172 -1.46 10.57 -6.80
N PRO A 173 -2.03 11.77 -6.64
CA PRO A 173 -2.63 12.21 -5.39
C PRO A 173 -3.92 11.46 -5.02
N THR A 174 -4.45 10.61 -5.91
CA THR A 174 -5.66 9.82 -5.67
C THR A 174 -5.38 8.45 -5.04
N VAL A 175 -4.10 8.08 -4.88
CA VAL A 175 -3.71 6.81 -4.24
C VAL A 175 -4.26 6.75 -2.82
N LYS A 176 -4.94 5.66 -2.52
CA LYS A 176 -5.51 5.36 -1.21
C LYS A 176 -4.51 4.57 -0.37
N VAL A 177 -4.26 5.04 0.84
CA VAL A 177 -3.37 4.37 1.79
C VAL A 177 -4.21 3.59 2.79
N ILE A 178 -3.99 2.27 2.86
CA ILE A 178 -4.57 1.39 3.89
C ILE A 178 -3.47 0.89 4.81
N ALA A 179 -3.80 0.62 6.08
CA ALA A 179 -2.79 0.24 7.05
C ALA A 179 -3.29 -0.83 8.03
N ALA A 180 -2.35 -1.62 8.55
CA ALA A 180 -2.62 -2.65 9.55
C ALA A 180 -1.46 -2.77 10.55
N PRO A 181 -1.71 -2.96 11.85
CA PRO A 181 -0.69 -3.36 12.81
C PRO A 181 -0.48 -4.89 12.79
N TRP A 182 0.76 -5.34 13.00
CA TRP A 182 1.07 -6.75 13.23
C TRP A 182 0.95 -7.13 14.71
N THR A 183 1.10 -6.14 15.58
CA THR A 183 0.94 -6.30 17.05
C THR A 183 0.64 -4.96 17.70
N CYS A 184 0.04 -4.99 18.88
CA CYS A 184 -0.01 -3.82 19.77
C CYS A 184 1.30 -3.70 20.56
N PRO A 185 1.56 -2.55 21.21
CA PRO A 185 2.65 -2.40 22.19
C PRO A 185 2.66 -3.53 23.22
N LYS A 186 3.84 -4.11 23.51
CA LYS A 186 3.96 -5.27 24.39
C LYS A 186 3.38 -5.04 25.79
N TRP A 187 3.47 -3.82 26.31
CA TRP A 187 2.89 -3.45 27.60
C TRP A 187 1.35 -3.46 27.64
N MET A 188 0.70 -3.54 26.48
CA MET A 188 -0.75 -3.72 26.37
C MET A 188 -1.15 -5.21 26.26
N LYS A 189 -0.19 -6.13 26.16
CA LYS A 189 -0.47 -7.56 25.94
C LYS A 189 -0.68 -8.33 27.22
N VAL A 190 -1.54 -9.34 27.11
CA VAL A 190 -1.73 -10.39 28.12
C VAL A 190 -1.57 -11.76 27.47
N LYS A 191 -1.22 -12.75 28.29
CA LYS A 191 -1.05 -14.13 27.82
C LYS A 191 -2.38 -14.79 27.47
N SER A 192 -3.41 -14.54 28.27
CA SER A 192 -4.80 -14.96 28.04
C SER A 192 -5.76 -13.90 28.56
N LEU A 193 -7.00 -13.88 28.03
CA LEU A 193 -8.03 -12.95 28.47
C LEU A 193 -8.61 -13.31 29.86
N GLU A 194 -8.50 -14.56 30.29
CA GLU A 194 -9.01 -15.04 31.58
C GLU A 194 -8.11 -14.58 32.71
N GLU A 195 -6.82 -14.90 32.65
CA GLU A 195 -5.86 -14.60 33.70
C GLU A 195 -5.30 -13.18 33.64
N ARG A 196 -5.26 -12.58 32.46
CA ARG A 196 -4.73 -11.23 32.17
C ARG A 196 -3.31 -10.99 32.71
N VAL A 197 -2.49 -12.04 32.71
CA VAL A 197 -1.07 -11.91 33.06
C VAL A 197 -0.35 -11.16 31.95
N PRO A 198 0.42 -10.09 32.26
CA PRO A 198 1.22 -9.36 31.25
C PRO A 198 2.08 -10.29 30.41
N PHE A 199 2.18 -10.01 29.11
CA PHE A 199 2.88 -10.84 28.14
C PHE A 199 3.88 -10.03 27.31
N ASP A 200 5.12 -9.98 27.76
CA ASP A 200 6.22 -9.26 27.10
C ASP A 200 6.79 -10.07 25.93
N SER A 201 6.05 -10.14 24.83
CA SER A 201 6.45 -10.86 23.63
C SER A 201 6.00 -10.13 22.36
N TRP A 202 6.84 -10.14 21.35
CA TRP A 202 6.46 -9.67 20.01
C TRP A 202 5.49 -10.63 19.31
N THR A 203 5.54 -11.90 19.64
CA THR A 203 4.76 -12.97 19.01
C THR A 203 3.62 -13.39 19.91
N SER A 204 2.42 -13.61 19.35
CA SER A 204 1.24 -14.11 20.06
C SER A 204 0.72 -13.18 21.19
N GLY A 205 -0.04 -13.73 22.12
CA GLY A 205 -0.74 -12.98 23.17
C GLY A 205 -2.01 -12.31 22.68
N HIS A 206 -2.69 -11.64 23.58
CA HIS A 206 -3.97 -10.95 23.37
C HIS A 206 -3.86 -9.49 23.78
N LEU A 207 -4.66 -8.62 23.19
CA LEU A 207 -4.81 -7.24 23.67
C LEU A 207 -5.59 -7.25 24.99
N ASN A 208 -5.00 -6.72 26.06
CA ASN A 208 -5.70 -6.58 27.33
C ASN A 208 -6.91 -5.65 27.17
N PRO A 209 -8.15 -6.09 27.50
CA PRO A 209 -9.34 -5.26 27.40
C PRO A 209 -9.25 -3.91 28.14
N GLU A 210 -8.44 -3.83 29.19
CA GLU A 210 -8.19 -2.57 29.92
C GLU A 210 -7.55 -1.51 29.02
N TYR A 211 -6.86 -1.91 27.95
CA TYR A 211 -6.20 -1.01 27.00
C TYR A 211 -6.97 -0.81 25.69
N TYR A 212 -8.18 -1.33 25.53
CA TYR A 212 -8.94 -1.15 24.27
C TYR A 212 -9.07 0.33 23.91
N ARG A 213 -9.43 1.17 24.86
CA ARG A 213 -9.52 2.62 24.63
C ARG A 213 -8.16 3.23 24.30
N THR A 214 -7.14 2.92 25.09
CA THR A 214 -5.78 3.41 24.88
C THR A 214 -5.21 2.98 23.53
N TYR A 215 -5.50 1.75 23.10
CA TYR A 215 -5.06 1.28 21.79
C TYR A 215 -5.84 1.95 20.65
N GLY A 216 -7.11 2.26 20.83
CA GLY A 216 -7.86 3.12 19.89
C GLY A 216 -7.24 4.51 19.75
N GLU A 217 -6.83 5.12 20.84
CA GLU A 217 -6.12 6.41 20.85
C GLU A 217 -4.72 6.33 20.22
N TYR A 218 -4.03 5.19 20.32
CA TYR A 218 -2.78 4.92 19.60
C TYR A 218 -2.99 5.00 18.08
N PHE A 219 -4.05 4.38 17.54
CA PHE A 219 -4.40 4.51 16.13
C PHE A 219 -4.68 5.96 15.73
N VAL A 220 -5.41 6.70 16.56
CA VAL A 220 -5.68 8.13 16.31
C VAL A 220 -4.38 8.93 16.22
N LYS A 221 -3.45 8.73 17.17
CA LYS A 221 -2.14 9.41 17.16
C LYS A 221 -1.35 9.07 15.89
N TRP A 222 -1.36 7.80 15.49
CA TRP A 222 -0.66 7.35 14.28
C TRP A 222 -1.25 7.99 13.02
N ILE A 223 -2.57 7.96 12.85
CA ILE A 223 -3.26 8.59 11.71
C ILE A 223 -2.94 10.09 11.66
N GLN A 224 -3.09 10.79 12.78
CA GLN A 224 -2.80 12.23 12.85
C GLN A 224 -1.33 12.55 12.58
N ALA A 225 -0.39 11.66 12.94
CA ALA A 225 1.01 11.83 12.62
C ALA A 225 1.28 11.73 11.11
N PHE A 226 0.64 10.79 10.41
CA PHE A 226 0.71 10.69 8.95
C PHE A 226 0.00 11.86 8.25
N GLU A 227 -1.14 12.31 8.76
CA GLU A 227 -1.84 13.48 8.24
C GLU A 227 -1.01 14.76 8.35
N LYS A 228 -0.25 14.96 9.42
CA LYS A 228 0.71 16.08 9.55
C LYS A 228 1.80 16.04 8.47
N GLU A 229 2.14 14.85 8.00
CA GLU A 229 3.08 14.65 6.88
C GLU A 229 2.40 14.82 5.50
N GLY A 230 1.10 15.15 5.47
CA GLY A 230 0.31 15.30 4.25
C GLY A 230 -0.20 13.98 3.66
N ILE A 231 -0.15 12.89 4.41
CA ILE A 231 -0.56 11.55 3.98
C ILE A 231 -1.89 11.19 4.65
N LYS A 232 -2.96 11.14 3.86
CA LYS A 232 -4.28 10.76 4.34
C LYS A 232 -4.42 9.24 4.39
N ILE A 233 -4.80 8.70 5.55
CA ILE A 233 -5.08 7.28 5.72
C ILE A 233 -6.54 6.99 5.33
N HIS A 234 -6.73 6.18 4.30
CA HIS A 234 -8.06 5.83 3.79
C HIS A 234 -8.78 4.82 4.69
N ALA A 235 -8.08 3.77 5.10
CA ALA A 235 -8.63 2.74 5.97
C ALA A 235 -7.55 2.08 6.83
N VAL A 236 -7.99 1.48 7.92
CA VAL A 236 -7.18 0.58 8.76
C VAL A 236 -7.90 -0.73 9.01
N THR A 237 -7.13 -1.79 9.29
CA THR A 237 -7.65 -2.98 9.95
C THR A 237 -7.21 -3.01 11.41
N PRO A 238 -8.01 -3.56 12.34
CA PRO A 238 -7.63 -3.62 13.76
C PRO A 238 -6.37 -4.44 14.03
N GLN A 239 -6.13 -5.46 13.19
CA GLN A 239 -5.01 -6.40 13.31
C GLN A 239 -4.74 -7.09 11.97
N ASN A 240 -3.46 -7.15 11.55
CA ASN A 240 -3.04 -8.03 10.47
C ASN A 240 -3.11 -9.49 10.94
N GLU A 241 -3.75 -10.34 10.13
CA GLU A 241 -3.87 -11.79 10.38
C GLU A 241 -4.25 -12.14 11.83
N PRO A 242 -5.43 -11.71 12.31
CA PRO A 242 -5.78 -11.79 13.73
C PRO A 242 -5.81 -13.21 14.29
N LEU A 243 -5.86 -14.25 13.45
CA LEU A 243 -5.87 -15.66 13.87
C LEU A 243 -4.49 -16.32 13.77
N ASN A 244 -3.50 -15.62 13.21
CA ASN A 244 -2.12 -16.11 13.09
C ASN A 244 -1.27 -15.61 14.25
N HIS A 245 -1.02 -16.46 15.24
CA HIS A 245 -0.17 -16.15 16.37
C HIS A 245 1.28 -16.64 16.22
N GLY A 246 1.67 -17.03 15.01
CA GLY A 246 3.01 -17.55 14.73
C GLY A 246 3.96 -16.57 14.06
N ASN A 247 3.47 -15.48 13.47
CA ASN A 247 4.32 -14.46 12.87
C ASN A 247 5.10 -13.67 13.91
N SER A 248 6.24 -13.14 13.52
CA SER A 248 6.95 -12.08 14.22
C SER A 248 6.77 -10.76 13.44
N ALA A 249 6.12 -9.74 13.94
CA ALA A 249 5.35 -9.74 15.18
C ALA A 249 3.93 -10.28 14.96
N SER A 250 3.20 -10.60 16.03
CA SER A 250 1.81 -11.02 15.95
C SER A 250 1.03 -10.73 17.22
N LEU A 251 -0.30 -10.75 17.10
CA LEU A 251 -1.26 -10.66 18.19
C LEU A 251 -2.49 -11.49 17.79
N PHE A 252 -2.90 -12.43 18.63
CA PHE A 252 -4.16 -13.12 18.41
C PHE A 252 -5.32 -12.22 18.81
N MET A 253 -6.32 -12.12 17.93
CA MET A 253 -7.53 -11.36 18.19
C MET A 253 -8.72 -12.11 17.57
N GLY A 254 -9.42 -12.92 18.37
CA GLY A 254 -10.64 -13.59 17.95
C GLY A 254 -11.75 -12.61 17.57
N TRP A 255 -12.81 -13.10 16.92
CA TRP A 255 -13.88 -12.21 16.46
C TRP A 255 -14.57 -11.46 17.60
N GLU A 256 -14.70 -12.06 18.79
CA GLU A 256 -15.24 -11.41 19.99
C GLU A 256 -14.34 -10.27 20.47
N GLU A 257 -13.03 -10.52 20.51
CA GLU A 257 -12.04 -9.50 20.89
C GLU A 257 -12.06 -8.33 19.93
N ALA A 258 -12.07 -8.62 18.61
CA ALA A 258 -12.14 -7.58 17.59
C ALA A 258 -13.44 -6.76 17.66
N ARG A 259 -14.58 -7.45 17.84
CA ARG A 259 -15.88 -6.79 18.05
C ARG A 259 -15.82 -5.84 19.25
N ASP A 260 -15.35 -6.33 20.39
CA ASP A 260 -15.33 -5.55 21.63
C ASP A 260 -14.31 -4.40 21.57
N PHE A 261 -13.15 -4.64 20.96
CA PHE A 261 -12.16 -3.58 20.69
C PHE A 261 -12.73 -2.49 19.77
N ILE A 262 -13.39 -2.87 18.66
CA ILE A 262 -14.00 -1.91 17.74
C ILE A 262 -15.07 -1.09 18.46
N LYS A 263 -15.98 -1.74 19.19
CA LYS A 263 -17.13 -1.11 19.82
C LYS A 263 -16.76 -0.22 21.01
N THR A 264 -15.76 -0.60 21.81
CA THR A 264 -15.42 0.09 23.06
C THR A 264 -14.13 0.91 22.99
N GLY A 265 -13.27 0.63 22.04
CA GLY A 265 -11.97 1.27 21.89
C GLY A 265 -11.83 2.06 20.60
N LEU A 266 -11.66 1.37 19.47
CA LEU A 266 -11.25 1.97 18.20
C LEU A 266 -12.32 2.90 17.62
N GLY A 267 -13.57 2.43 17.50
CA GLY A 267 -14.68 3.22 16.95
C GLY A 267 -14.95 4.49 17.72
N PRO A 268 -15.16 4.42 19.06
CA PRO A 268 -15.31 5.62 19.90
C PRO A 268 -14.11 6.58 19.80
N ALA A 269 -12.85 6.08 19.77
CA ALA A 269 -11.68 6.92 19.64
C ALA A 269 -11.68 7.70 18.32
N PHE A 270 -12.00 7.04 17.20
CA PHE A 270 -12.11 7.70 15.89
C PHE A 270 -13.23 8.77 15.86
N LYS A 271 -14.39 8.42 16.39
CA LYS A 271 -15.53 9.34 16.47
C LYS A 271 -15.21 10.60 17.28
N GLU A 272 -14.63 10.45 18.45
CA GLU A 272 -14.28 11.57 19.34
C GLU A 272 -13.17 12.45 18.75
N ALA A 273 -12.18 11.83 18.08
CA ALA A 273 -11.10 12.57 17.44
C ALA A 273 -11.49 13.16 16.06
N GLY A 274 -12.70 12.88 15.55
CA GLY A 274 -13.14 13.32 14.22
C GLY A 274 -12.36 12.68 13.08
N VAL A 275 -11.80 11.47 13.28
CA VAL A 275 -11.05 10.73 12.26
C VAL A 275 -12.01 10.09 11.27
N ALA A 276 -11.82 10.39 9.97
CA ALA A 276 -12.65 9.87 8.89
C ALA A 276 -12.13 8.55 8.27
N THR A 277 -11.03 8.03 8.77
CA THR A 277 -10.43 6.75 8.32
C THR A 277 -11.40 5.60 8.53
N LYS A 278 -11.59 4.78 7.51
CA LYS A 278 -12.48 3.62 7.55
C LYS A 278 -11.87 2.48 8.38
N ILE A 279 -12.72 1.64 8.95
CA ILE A 279 -12.31 0.40 9.63
C ILE A 279 -12.79 -0.77 8.78
N TYR A 280 -11.84 -1.63 8.33
CA TYR A 280 -12.12 -2.92 7.71
C TYR A 280 -11.78 -4.02 8.68
N VAL A 281 -12.72 -4.93 8.91
CA VAL A 281 -12.54 -6.03 9.86
C VAL A 281 -11.80 -7.20 9.23
N PHE A 282 -11.24 -8.06 10.05
CA PHE A 282 -10.60 -9.34 9.75
C PHE A 282 -9.18 -9.21 9.20
N ASP A 283 -8.97 -9.04 7.89
CA ASP A 283 -7.63 -8.94 7.28
C ASP A 283 -6.84 -10.27 7.34
N HIS A 284 -7.51 -11.40 7.01
CA HIS A 284 -6.94 -12.74 7.07
C HIS A 284 -7.53 -13.70 6.02
N ASN A 285 -7.14 -14.97 6.05
CA ASN A 285 -7.47 -15.99 5.06
C ASN A 285 -8.96 -16.34 5.00
N TYR A 286 -9.46 -16.66 3.80
CA TYR A 286 -10.86 -17.04 3.57
C TYR A 286 -11.33 -18.29 4.33
N ASN A 287 -10.41 -19.15 4.76
CA ASN A 287 -10.72 -20.36 5.55
C ASN A 287 -10.71 -20.14 7.06
N TYR A 288 -10.48 -18.90 7.54
CA TYR A 288 -10.41 -18.57 8.97
C TYR A 288 -9.40 -19.45 9.72
N ASP A 289 -8.29 -19.80 9.06
CA ASP A 289 -7.24 -20.72 9.54
C ASP A 289 -7.78 -22.07 10.05
N ASN A 290 -8.95 -22.47 9.54
CA ASN A 290 -9.68 -23.68 9.94
C ASN A 290 -10.12 -23.69 11.41
N LEU A 291 -10.18 -22.54 12.08
CA LEU A 291 -10.72 -22.39 13.43
C LEU A 291 -12.24 -22.31 13.36
N ALA A 292 -12.92 -23.36 13.83
CA ALA A 292 -14.36 -23.53 13.67
C ALA A 292 -15.18 -22.42 14.34
N ASP A 293 -14.73 -21.97 15.50
CA ASP A 293 -15.32 -20.88 16.27
C ASP A 293 -15.08 -19.50 15.66
N GLN A 294 -14.10 -19.36 14.78
CA GLN A 294 -13.77 -18.11 14.06
C GLN A 294 -14.41 -18.02 12.68
N LYS A 295 -15.04 -19.09 12.21
CA LYS A 295 -15.73 -19.10 10.91
C LYS A 295 -16.76 -17.97 10.84
N SER A 296 -16.83 -17.30 9.67
CA SER A 296 -17.69 -16.14 9.45
C SER A 296 -17.39 -14.94 10.36
N TYR A 297 -16.13 -14.78 10.74
CA TYR A 297 -15.61 -13.71 11.58
C TYR A 297 -16.21 -12.31 11.27
N PRO A 298 -16.21 -11.81 10.00
CA PRO A 298 -16.78 -10.50 9.72
C PRO A 298 -18.27 -10.41 9.98
N THR A 299 -19.06 -11.42 9.59
CA THR A 299 -20.52 -11.38 9.78
C THR A 299 -20.91 -11.39 11.25
N LYS A 300 -20.19 -12.14 12.08
CA LYS A 300 -20.39 -12.12 13.52
C LYS A 300 -20.17 -10.74 14.14
N ILE A 301 -19.24 -9.94 13.59
CA ILE A 301 -19.03 -8.56 14.04
C ILE A 301 -20.11 -7.64 13.47
N TYR A 302 -20.54 -7.85 12.22
CA TYR A 302 -21.62 -7.06 11.62
C TYR A 302 -22.95 -7.24 12.36
N ASP A 303 -23.21 -8.42 12.91
CA ASP A 303 -24.43 -8.72 13.68
C ASP A 303 -24.50 -7.95 15.02
N ASP A 304 -23.38 -7.40 15.52
CA ASP A 304 -23.36 -6.51 16.69
C ASP A 304 -23.62 -5.06 16.24
N ALA A 305 -24.81 -4.54 16.56
CA ALA A 305 -25.24 -3.21 16.14
C ALA A 305 -24.35 -2.06 16.67
N GLU A 306 -23.69 -2.26 17.82
CA GLU A 306 -22.79 -1.25 18.38
C GLU A 306 -21.43 -1.25 17.71
N ALA A 307 -20.94 -2.41 17.25
CA ALA A 307 -19.69 -2.52 16.50
C ALA A 307 -19.88 -2.12 15.03
N SER A 308 -20.97 -2.59 14.39
CA SER A 308 -21.18 -2.43 12.94
C SER A 308 -21.30 -0.96 12.50
N GLN A 309 -21.76 -0.06 13.36
CA GLN A 309 -21.81 1.38 13.05
C GLN A 309 -20.45 2.01 12.72
N TYR A 310 -19.34 1.37 13.12
CA TYR A 310 -17.97 1.84 12.89
C TYR A 310 -17.29 1.17 11.71
N ILE A 311 -17.91 0.13 11.13
CA ILE A 311 -17.28 -0.76 10.14
C ILE A 311 -17.69 -0.34 8.74
N ALA A 312 -16.71 -0.27 7.83
CA ALA A 312 -16.94 0.05 6.43
C ALA A 312 -16.82 -1.16 5.49
N GLY A 313 -16.31 -2.30 5.97
CA GLY A 313 -16.14 -3.51 5.18
C GLY A 313 -15.26 -4.55 5.85
N ALA A 314 -14.92 -5.61 5.11
CA ALA A 314 -13.97 -6.65 5.51
C ALA A 314 -12.78 -6.72 4.56
N ALA A 315 -11.61 -7.05 5.11
CA ALA A 315 -10.40 -7.32 4.37
C ALA A 315 -10.07 -8.81 4.43
N TYR A 316 -9.46 -9.33 3.36
CA TYR A 316 -9.09 -10.74 3.26
C TYR A 316 -7.71 -10.93 2.65
N HIS A 317 -7.05 -12.02 3.10
CA HIS A 317 -5.87 -12.60 2.49
C HIS A 317 -6.24 -13.85 1.68
N ASN A 318 -5.41 -14.21 0.70
CA ASN A 318 -5.68 -15.34 -0.19
C ASN A 318 -4.59 -16.43 -0.09
N TYR A 319 -4.07 -16.67 1.10
CA TYR A 319 -3.16 -17.80 1.35
C TYR A 319 -3.92 -19.09 1.66
N GLY A 320 -5.17 -19.01 2.13
CA GLY A 320 -5.99 -20.15 2.48
C GLY A 320 -7.48 -19.93 2.21
N GLY A 321 -8.18 -21.02 1.86
CA GLY A 321 -9.61 -20.98 1.57
C GLY A 321 -9.95 -20.61 0.13
N ASN A 322 -11.17 -20.15 -0.10
CA ASN A 322 -11.69 -19.82 -1.41
C ASN A 322 -12.39 -18.46 -1.40
N ARG A 323 -12.08 -17.62 -2.39
CA ARG A 323 -12.67 -16.30 -2.57
C ARG A 323 -14.20 -16.27 -2.67
N SER A 324 -14.86 -17.42 -2.90
CA SER A 324 -16.33 -17.53 -2.84
C SER A 324 -16.89 -17.14 -1.48
N GLU A 325 -16.04 -17.10 -0.41
CA GLU A 325 -16.43 -16.60 0.90
C GLU A 325 -16.91 -15.14 0.85
N LEU A 326 -16.39 -14.33 -0.07
CA LEU A 326 -16.86 -12.96 -0.31
C LEU A 326 -18.36 -12.89 -0.61
N LEU A 327 -18.92 -13.92 -1.26
CA LEU A 327 -20.37 -13.98 -1.54
C LEU A 327 -21.19 -14.20 -0.25
N ASN A 328 -20.61 -14.79 0.77
CA ASN A 328 -21.26 -14.96 2.09
C ASN A 328 -21.24 -13.68 2.91
N ILE A 329 -20.26 -12.83 2.70
CA ILE A 329 -20.06 -11.58 3.45
C ILE A 329 -20.84 -10.42 2.82
N HIS A 330 -21.05 -10.42 1.51
CA HIS A 330 -21.70 -9.34 0.77
C HIS A 330 -23.24 -9.36 0.90
N LYS A 331 -23.83 -10.36 1.54
CA LYS A 331 -25.27 -10.43 1.78
C LYS A 331 -25.68 -9.37 2.78
#